data_b2e54cdb2cb7d566e29e514bf9ee429d
#
_entry.id   b2e54cdb2cb7d566e29e514bf9ee429d
#
_cell.length_a   1.000
_cell.length_b   1.000
_cell.length_c   1.000
_cell.angle_alpha   90.00
_cell.angle_beta   90.00
_cell.angle_gamma   90.00
#
_symmetry.space_group_name_H-M   'P 1'
#
loop_
_entity.id
_entity.type
_entity.pdbx_description
1 polymer ?
#
loop_
_entity_poly.entity_id
_entity_poly.type
_entity_poly.pdbx_seq_one_letter_code
_entity_poly.pdbx_strand_id
1 'polypeptide(L)' 'MIEQIVANGEFVIVHSRFSGFGQAKSWIVGDFVRVVDGLLVEHWDVVEDEASQAESKSGRPMFGDRFPA' A
#
# COMPACT_ATOMS: atom_id res chain seq x y z
N MET A 1 -5.79 -6.62 1.61
CA MET A 1 -4.69 -7.59 1.38
C MET A 1 -3.35 -6.91 1.59
N ILE A 2 -2.49 -7.50 2.36
CA ILE A 2 -1.14 -6.98 2.64
C ILE A 2 -0.14 -7.73 1.77
N GLU A 3 0.74 -7.00 1.07
CA GLU A 3 1.82 -7.60 0.30
C GLU A 3 3.11 -7.66 1.11
N GLN A 4 3.46 -6.56 1.78
CA GLN A 4 4.76 -6.41 2.40
C GLN A 4 4.69 -5.56 3.65
N ILE A 5 5.46 -5.97 4.66
CA ILE A 5 5.66 -5.20 5.88
C ILE A 5 7.15 -5.04 6.06
N VAL A 6 7.60 -3.79 6.22
CA VAL A 6 9.00 -3.45 6.45
C VAL A 6 9.11 -2.67 7.74
N ALA A 7 10.04 -3.08 8.60
CA ALA A 7 10.30 -2.38 9.85
C ALA A 7 11.74 -1.86 9.87
N ASN A 8 11.92 -0.62 10.31
CA ASN A 8 13.23 -0.01 10.46
C ASN A 8 13.20 0.98 11.63
N GLY A 9 13.89 0.66 12.71
CA GLY A 9 13.86 1.46 13.93
C GLY A 9 12.44 1.48 14.50
N GLU A 10 11.91 2.68 14.70
CA GLU A 10 10.55 2.90 15.20
C GLU A 10 9.48 2.81 14.11
N PHE A 11 9.89 2.73 12.84
CA PHE A 11 8.96 2.82 11.72
C PHE A 11 8.60 1.45 11.17
N VAL A 12 7.32 1.27 10.87
CA VAL A 12 6.79 0.11 10.17
C VAL A 12 6.05 0.63 8.93
N ILE A 13 6.34 0.04 7.78
CA ILE A 13 5.70 0.39 6.51
C ILE A 13 4.92 -0.83 6.04
N VAL A 14 3.65 -0.63 5.72
CA VAL A 14 2.76 -1.69 5.24
C VAL A 14 2.29 -1.33 3.84
N HIS A 15 2.51 -2.24 2.90
CA HIS A 15 2.07 -2.12 1.51
C HIS A 15 0.84 -3.00 1.32
N SER A 16 -0.30 -2.38 0.99
CA SER A 16 -1.60 -3.05 0.98
C SER A 16 -2.41 -2.72 -0.26
N ARG A 17 -3.37 -3.61 -0.56
CA ARG A 17 -4.42 -3.36 -1.55
C ARG A 17 -5.77 -3.40 -0.84
N PHE A 18 -6.59 -2.38 -1.08
CA PHE A 18 -7.97 -2.32 -0.59
C PHE A 18 -8.93 -2.30 -1.77
N SER A 19 -9.95 -3.15 -1.73
CA SER A 19 -10.98 -3.25 -2.75
C SER A 19 -12.30 -3.62 -2.08
N GLY A 20 -13.41 -3.54 -2.85
CA GLY A 20 -14.72 -3.93 -2.33
C GLY A 20 -15.44 -2.84 -1.55
N PHE A 21 -14.97 -1.58 -1.62
CA PHE A 21 -15.60 -0.44 -0.95
C PHE A 21 -16.45 0.41 -1.90
N GLY A 22 -16.84 -0.14 -3.05
CA GLY A 22 -17.61 0.58 -4.03
C GLY A 22 -16.80 1.50 -4.95
N GLN A 23 -15.48 1.56 -4.80
CA GLN A 23 -14.62 2.33 -5.67
C GLN A 23 -14.46 1.66 -7.04
N ALA A 24 -14.23 2.46 -8.08
CA ALA A 24 -14.07 1.96 -9.46
C ALA A 24 -12.80 1.14 -9.63
N LYS A 25 -11.75 1.47 -8.89
CA LYS A 25 -10.45 0.77 -8.91
C LYS A 25 -10.05 0.41 -7.50
N SER A 26 -9.25 -0.64 -7.36
CA SER A 26 -8.61 -0.95 -6.08
C SER A 26 -7.66 0.16 -5.69
N TRP A 27 -7.47 0.36 -4.40
CA TRP A 27 -6.51 1.32 -3.86
C TRP A 27 -5.24 0.60 -3.45
N ILE A 28 -4.11 1.14 -3.86
CA ILE A 28 -2.82 0.72 -3.34
C ILE A 28 -2.41 1.71 -2.27
N VAL A 29 -2.08 1.20 -1.10
CA VAL A 29 -1.88 2.01 0.10
C VAL A 29 -0.51 1.74 0.69
N GLY A 30 0.23 2.80 0.99
CA GLY A 30 1.40 2.74 1.83
C GLY A 30 1.05 3.32 3.19
N ASP A 31 1.04 2.48 4.21
CA ASP A 31 0.83 2.90 5.58
C ASP A 31 2.17 3.02 6.28
N PHE A 32 2.42 4.19 6.85
CA PHE A 32 3.64 4.48 7.61
C PHE A 32 3.26 4.66 9.06
N VAL A 33 3.79 3.83 9.92
CA VAL A 33 3.44 3.80 11.34
C VAL A 33 4.71 3.98 12.17
N ARG A 34 4.66 4.87 13.16
CA ARG A 34 5.73 4.98 14.14
C ARG A 34 5.29 4.35 15.46
N VAL A 35 6.12 3.44 15.95
CA VAL A 35 5.85 2.66 17.16
C VAL A 35 6.94 2.97 18.19
N VAL A 36 6.53 3.35 19.41
CA VAL A 36 7.43 3.63 20.52
C VAL A 36 6.95 2.85 21.74
N ASP A 37 7.85 2.05 22.33
CA ASP A 37 7.55 1.22 23.51
C ASP A 37 6.31 0.33 23.31
N GLY A 38 6.17 -0.24 22.10
CA GLY A 38 5.05 -1.11 21.77
C GLY A 38 3.74 -0.38 21.49
N LEU A 39 3.75 0.95 21.50
CA LEU A 39 2.58 1.78 21.24
C LEU A 39 2.69 2.50 19.91
N LEU A 40 1.60 2.48 19.13
CA LEU A 40 1.49 3.22 17.89
C LEU A 40 1.26 4.69 18.23
N VAL A 41 2.21 5.56 17.85
CA VAL A 41 2.18 6.97 18.21
C VAL A 41 1.89 7.89 17.04
N GLU A 42 2.17 7.46 15.80
CA GLU A 42 1.88 8.24 14.60
C GLU A 42 1.54 7.32 13.44
N HIS A 43 0.72 7.81 12.52
CA HIS A 43 0.26 7.03 11.38
C HIS A 43 0.02 7.97 10.19
N TRP A 44 0.59 7.61 9.04
CA TRP A 44 0.39 8.33 7.77
C TRP A 44 0.03 7.33 6.69
N ASP A 45 -0.83 7.75 5.76
CA ASP A 45 -1.22 6.94 4.60
C ASP A 45 -0.91 7.68 3.31
N VAL A 46 -0.47 6.91 2.32
CA VAL A 46 -0.46 7.35 0.93
C VAL A 46 -1.34 6.39 0.16
N VAL A 47 -2.34 6.92 -0.53
CA VAL A 47 -3.34 6.12 -1.24
C VAL A 47 -3.37 6.54 -2.70
N GLU A 48 -3.38 5.55 -3.60
CA GLU A 48 -3.48 5.79 -5.03
C GLU A 48 -4.33 4.69 -5.68
N ASP A 49 -5.06 5.06 -6.74
CA ASP A 49 -5.78 4.09 -7.55
C ASP A 49 -4.78 3.13 -8.21
N GLU A 50 -5.11 1.86 -8.23
CA GLU A 50 -4.25 0.85 -8.86
C GLU A 50 -4.22 1.04 -10.36
N ALA A 51 -3.03 1.28 -10.92
CA ALA A 51 -2.84 1.47 -12.34
C ALA A 51 -2.98 0.16 -13.11
N SER A 52 -3.68 0.20 -14.23
CA SER A 52 -3.69 -0.89 -15.21
C SER A 52 -2.34 -0.96 -15.92
N GLN A 53 -2.10 -2.01 -16.69
CA GLN A 53 -0.89 -2.15 -17.49
C GLN A 53 -0.70 -0.97 -18.44
N ALA A 54 -1.78 -0.49 -19.04
CA ALA A 54 -1.74 0.65 -19.96
C ALA A 54 -1.42 1.97 -19.26
N GLU A 55 -1.81 2.11 -18.00
CA GLU A 55 -1.59 3.33 -17.20
C GLU A 55 -0.23 3.35 -16.50
N SER A 56 0.40 2.21 -16.35
CA SER A 56 1.65 2.09 -15.61
C SER A 56 2.82 2.77 -16.34
N LYS A 57 3.43 3.76 -15.68
CA LYS A 57 4.57 4.49 -16.24
C LYS A 57 5.87 3.68 -16.14
N SER A 58 5.98 2.83 -15.12
CA SER A 58 7.17 2.01 -14.90
C SER A 58 7.13 0.71 -15.68
N GLY A 59 5.97 0.31 -16.21
CA GLY A 59 5.75 -1.01 -16.79
C GLY A 59 5.62 -2.12 -15.77
N ARG A 60 5.54 -1.77 -14.48
CA ARG A 60 5.43 -2.74 -13.38
C ARG A 60 4.14 -2.54 -12.61
N PRO A 61 3.55 -3.62 -12.06
CA PRO A 61 2.37 -3.50 -11.24
C PRO A 61 2.66 -2.79 -9.91
N MET A 62 1.66 -2.12 -9.38
CA MET A 62 1.76 -1.45 -8.09
C MET A 62 1.68 -2.43 -6.92
N PHE A 63 1.15 -3.62 -7.14
CA PHE A 63 0.95 -4.61 -6.10
C PHE A 63 1.16 -6.01 -6.67
N GLY A 64 1.96 -6.82 -5.96
CA GLY A 64 2.30 -8.16 -6.41
C GLY A 64 3.12 -8.16 -7.71
N ASP A 65 2.95 -9.21 -8.51
CA ASP A 65 3.69 -9.42 -9.76
C ASP A 65 2.80 -9.37 -11.00
N ARG A 66 1.53 -8.97 -10.84
CA ARG A 66 0.53 -8.90 -11.92
C ARG A 66 -0.24 -7.62 -11.88
N PHE A 67 -0.61 -7.14 -13.06
CA PHE A 67 -1.56 -6.04 -13.18
C PHE A 67 -2.98 -6.51 -12.84
N PRO A 68 -3.88 -5.58 -12.43
CA PRO A 68 -5.29 -5.93 -12.23
C PRO A 68 -5.91 -6.39 -13.54
N ALA A 69 -6.83 -7.31 -13.42
CA ALA A 69 -7.54 -7.89 -14.55
C ALA A 69 -8.50 -6.89 -15.21
#